data_844d8047bed3cbd41a431190888752ec
#
_entry.id   844d8047bed3cbd41a431190888752ec
#
_cell.length_a   1.000
_cell.length_b   1.000
_cell.length_c   1.000
_cell.angle_alpha   90.00
_cell.angle_beta   90.00
_cell.angle_gamma   90.00
#
_symmetry.space_group_name_H-M   'P 1'
#
loop_
_entity.id
_entity.type
_entity.pdbx_description
1 polymer ?
#
loop_
_entity_poly.entity_id
_entity_poly.type
_entity_poly.pdbx_seq_one_letter_code
_entity_poly.pdbx_strand_id
1 'polypeptide(L)'
;MAENEKEIHDKDNNILINVVNDLKKIINNLKITQNIDETINNINNIIQNLDSIININKEIPNFNSFKTEIYENGDKYIGQTKNGKAEGRGIYTFKNGDKYEGEFSNDKFNGKGIYFYVEGDKYEGEFLDDKREGKGIYISSNGCKYDGEYKNDKRDGKGIMYYNDGIYQGDFKNDKKDGKGIYYYKNGDREMGDYSNGKKIGKHILLKNDGNTEIKEYI
;
A
#
# COMPACT_ATOMS: atom_id res chain seq x y z
N MET A 1 37.35 11.56 0.86
CA MET A 1 36.01 11.64 1.48
C MET A 1 35.10 10.50 1.00
N ALA A 2 34.91 10.29 -0.30
CA ALA A 2 34.02 9.22 -0.79
C ALA A 2 34.44 7.76 -0.43
N GLU A 3 35.73 7.47 -0.33
CA GLU A 3 36.22 6.14 0.08
C GLU A 3 35.95 5.85 1.57
N ASN A 4 36.11 6.85 2.46
CA ASN A 4 35.78 6.70 3.89
C ASN A 4 34.29 6.50 4.14
N GLU A 5 33.42 7.18 3.38
CA GLU A 5 31.96 7.05 3.50
C GLU A 5 31.49 5.67 3.03
N LYS A 6 32.08 5.12 1.98
CA LYS A 6 31.80 3.77 1.48
C LYS A 6 32.24 2.69 2.49
N GLU A 7 33.41 2.87 3.12
CA GLU A 7 33.93 1.94 4.13
C GLU A 7 33.07 1.93 5.41
N ILE A 8 32.54 3.09 5.82
CA ILE A 8 31.61 3.21 6.96
C ILE A 8 30.30 2.53 6.60
N HIS A 9 29.74 2.77 5.39
CA HIS A 9 28.48 2.18 4.95
C HIS A 9 28.54 0.66 4.83
N ASP A 10 29.62 0.10 4.28
CA ASP A 10 29.83 -1.35 4.20
C ASP A 10 30.01 -1.98 5.60
N LYS A 11 30.58 -1.25 6.56
CA LYS A 11 30.75 -1.67 7.93
C LYS A 11 29.41 -1.71 8.68
N ASP A 12 28.59 -0.69 8.51
CA ASP A 12 27.27 -0.60 9.13
C ASP A 12 26.30 -1.67 8.58
N ASN A 13 26.34 -1.94 7.26
CA ASN A 13 25.58 -3.02 6.64
C ASN A 13 26.02 -4.41 7.15
N ASN A 14 27.32 -4.63 7.32
CA ASN A 14 27.83 -5.87 7.88
C ASN A 14 27.42 -6.07 9.34
N ILE A 15 27.40 -5.00 10.15
CA ILE A 15 26.89 -5.04 11.53
C ILE A 15 25.42 -5.43 11.53
N LEU A 16 24.60 -4.81 10.68
CA LEU A 16 23.17 -5.08 10.60
C LEU A 16 22.89 -6.54 10.19
N ILE A 17 23.62 -7.06 9.20
CA ILE A 17 23.53 -8.46 8.76
C ILE A 17 23.89 -9.42 9.90
N ASN A 18 24.94 -9.12 10.67
CA ASN A 18 25.35 -9.93 11.81
C ASN A 18 24.29 -9.93 12.91
N VAL A 19 23.71 -8.76 13.25
CA VAL A 19 22.62 -8.65 14.23
C VAL A 19 21.41 -9.48 13.81
N VAL A 20 20.99 -9.43 12.54
CA VAL A 20 19.89 -10.25 12.03
C VAL A 20 20.17 -11.74 12.14
N ASN A 21 21.39 -12.17 11.82
CA ASN A 21 21.78 -13.58 11.92
C ASN A 21 21.81 -14.08 13.38
N ASP A 22 22.25 -13.24 14.30
CA ASP A 22 22.26 -13.58 15.73
C ASP A 22 20.86 -13.63 16.31
N LEU A 23 19.96 -12.71 15.91
CA LEU A 23 18.54 -12.78 16.26
C LEU A 23 17.88 -14.06 15.74
N LYS A 24 18.18 -14.49 14.51
CA LYS A 24 17.70 -15.76 13.95
C LYS A 24 18.17 -16.98 14.76
N LYS A 25 19.41 -16.97 15.24
CA LYS A 25 19.93 -18.03 16.14
C LYS A 25 19.22 -18.05 17.50
N ILE A 26 18.99 -16.87 18.10
CA ILE A 26 18.27 -16.74 19.37
C ILE A 26 16.85 -17.30 19.24
N ILE A 27 16.12 -16.97 18.17
CA ILE A 27 14.77 -17.49 17.91
C ILE A 27 14.76 -19.01 17.79
N ASN A 28 15.73 -19.59 17.06
CA ASN A 28 15.79 -21.04 16.91
C ASN A 28 16.05 -21.74 18.25
N ASN A 29 16.79 -21.10 19.14
CA ASN A 29 17.04 -21.62 20.51
C ASN A 29 15.80 -21.45 21.42
N LEU A 30 14.99 -20.39 21.22
CA LEU A 30 13.78 -20.10 21.99
C LEU A 30 12.60 -21.02 21.66
N LYS A 31 12.55 -21.60 20.46
CA LYS A 31 11.54 -22.59 20.06
C LYS A 31 11.51 -23.87 20.90
N ILE A 32 12.45 -24.03 21.80
CA ILE A 32 12.59 -25.20 22.67
C ILE A 32 11.79 -25.06 23.98
N THR A 33 11.21 -23.90 24.30
CA THR A 33 10.47 -23.65 25.54
C THR A 33 9.09 -23.06 25.29
N GLN A 34 8.06 -23.74 25.78
CA GLN A 34 6.60 -23.56 25.44
C GLN A 34 5.89 -22.26 25.88
N ASN A 35 6.57 -21.14 26.14
CA ASN A 35 5.90 -19.95 26.69
C ASN A 35 6.29 -18.61 26.03
N ILE A 36 6.64 -18.62 24.73
CA ILE A 36 7.30 -17.45 24.11
C ILE A 36 6.72 -17.08 22.73
N ASP A 37 5.52 -17.55 22.37
CA ASP A 37 4.97 -17.35 21.03
C ASP A 37 4.79 -15.86 20.66
N GLU A 38 4.36 -15.02 21.59
CA GLU A 38 4.19 -13.58 21.35
C GLU A 38 5.55 -12.87 21.17
N THR A 39 6.53 -13.23 21.99
CA THR A 39 7.89 -12.68 21.87
C THR A 39 8.55 -13.11 20.57
N ILE A 40 8.35 -14.37 20.15
CA ILE A 40 8.85 -14.90 18.87
C ILE A 40 8.20 -14.15 17.71
N ASN A 41 6.90 -13.91 17.75
CA ASN A 41 6.19 -13.16 16.71
C ASN A 41 6.69 -11.71 16.61
N ASN A 42 6.92 -11.04 17.75
CA ASN A 42 7.48 -9.69 17.76
C ASN A 42 8.90 -9.65 17.19
N ILE A 43 9.75 -10.62 17.57
CA ILE A 43 11.11 -10.71 17.03
C ILE A 43 11.11 -11.07 15.54
N ASN A 44 10.22 -11.95 15.08
CA ASN A 44 10.07 -12.26 13.65
C ASN A 44 9.65 -11.02 12.84
N ASN A 45 8.74 -10.21 13.38
CA ASN A 45 8.36 -8.93 12.75
C ASN A 45 9.55 -7.96 12.65
N ILE A 46 10.37 -7.86 13.71
CA ILE A 46 11.58 -7.05 13.68
C ILE A 46 12.56 -7.56 12.62
N ILE A 47 12.76 -8.88 12.53
CA ILE A 47 13.64 -9.48 11.52
C ILE A 47 13.15 -9.19 10.11
N GLN A 48 11.85 -9.34 9.83
CA GLN A 48 11.28 -9.03 8.52
C GLN A 48 11.50 -7.56 8.15
N ASN A 49 11.33 -6.66 9.09
CA ASN A 49 11.61 -5.23 8.88
C ASN A 49 13.10 -5.00 8.59
N LEU A 50 14.01 -5.64 9.30
CA LEU A 50 15.47 -5.54 9.09
C LEU A 50 15.88 -6.17 7.75
N ASP A 51 15.33 -7.32 7.38
CA ASP A 51 15.59 -7.95 6.07
C ASP A 51 15.11 -7.05 4.92
N SER A 52 13.97 -6.35 5.08
CA SER A 52 13.49 -5.35 4.12
C SER A 52 14.47 -4.18 3.98
N ILE A 53 14.99 -3.66 5.10
CA ILE A 53 15.99 -2.58 5.12
C ILE A 53 17.29 -3.03 4.44
N ILE A 54 17.77 -4.27 4.72
CA ILE A 54 18.97 -4.81 4.10
C ILE A 54 18.79 -4.96 2.58
N ASN A 55 17.63 -5.42 2.14
CA ASN A 55 17.35 -5.57 0.70
C ASN A 55 17.25 -4.23 0.00
N ILE A 56 16.63 -3.21 0.63
CA ILE A 56 16.64 -1.82 0.12
C ILE A 56 18.10 -1.35 -0.11
N ASN A 57 19.00 -1.62 0.83
CA ASN A 57 20.41 -1.22 0.72
C ASN A 57 21.21 -1.98 -0.35
N LYS A 58 20.85 -3.23 -0.67
CA LYS A 58 21.55 -4.05 -1.67
C LYS A 58 21.22 -3.69 -3.11
N GLU A 59 20.01 -3.19 -3.35
CA GLU A 59 19.50 -2.97 -4.71
C GLU A 59 19.92 -1.64 -5.35
N ILE A 60 20.55 -0.70 -4.58
CA ILE A 60 20.81 0.66 -5.10
C ILE A 60 22.21 1.17 -4.74
N PRO A 61 23.15 1.11 -5.71
CA PRO A 61 24.56 1.49 -5.50
C PRO A 61 24.86 2.99 -5.39
N ASN A 62 23.88 3.89 -5.56
CA ASN A 62 24.15 5.32 -5.82
C ASN A 62 23.39 6.32 -4.93
N PHE A 63 22.90 5.94 -3.75
CA PHE A 63 22.31 6.90 -2.81
C PHE A 63 23.38 7.42 -1.82
N ASN A 64 23.33 8.73 -1.54
CA ASN A 64 24.35 9.43 -0.76
C ASN A 64 24.36 9.04 0.73
N SER A 65 23.24 8.50 1.27
CA SER A 65 23.18 7.98 2.64
C SER A 65 21.86 7.25 2.89
N PHE A 66 21.91 6.32 3.86
CA PHE A 66 20.74 5.74 4.50
C PHE A 66 20.56 6.40 5.87
N LYS A 67 19.36 6.86 6.19
CA LYS A 67 19.11 7.64 7.41
C LYS A 67 17.96 7.04 8.21
N THR A 68 18.13 7.05 9.52
CA THR A 68 17.02 6.94 10.46
C THR A 68 16.80 8.31 11.08
N GLU A 69 15.59 8.86 10.97
CA GLU A 69 15.23 10.16 11.48
C GLU A 69 13.96 10.07 12.30
N ILE A 70 13.95 10.70 13.45
CA ILE A 70 12.77 10.88 14.29
C ILE A 70 12.46 12.36 14.29
N TYR A 71 11.29 12.74 13.80
CA TYR A 71 10.86 14.11 13.70
C TYR A 71 10.27 14.61 15.03
N GLU A 72 10.26 15.92 15.23
CA GLU A 72 9.73 16.55 16.45
C GLU A 72 8.24 16.22 16.70
N ASN A 73 7.48 15.98 15.64
CA ASN A 73 6.08 15.58 15.72
C ASN A 73 5.89 14.12 16.16
N GLY A 74 6.97 13.34 16.27
CA GLY A 74 6.96 11.92 16.65
C GLY A 74 6.88 10.96 15.49
N ASP A 75 6.87 11.43 14.24
CA ASP A 75 6.99 10.59 13.05
C ASP A 75 8.41 10.03 12.92
N LYS A 76 8.57 8.96 12.14
CA LYS A 76 9.86 8.32 11.93
C LYS A 76 10.05 7.99 10.45
N TYR A 77 11.22 8.32 9.92
CA TYR A 77 11.67 7.90 8.60
C TYR A 77 12.86 6.95 8.72
N ILE A 78 12.87 5.90 7.91
CA ILE A 78 14.00 5.01 7.71
C ILE A 78 14.12 4.76 6.22
N GLY A 79 15.20 5.22 5.59
CA GLY A 79 15.34 5.08 4.15
C GLY A 79 16.51 5.82 3.55
N GLN A 80 16.51 5.80 2.23
CA GLN A 80 17.52 6.44 1.42
C GLN A 80 17.33 7.95 1.42
N THR A 81 18.44 8.68 1.48
CA THR A 81 18.43 10.15 1.43
C THR A 81 19.40 10.67 0.39
N LYS A 82 19.09 11.83 -0.17
CA LYS A 82 19.93 12.60 -1.05
C LYS A 82 19.85 14.07 -0.69
N ASN A 83 20.99 14.71 -0.46
CA ASN A 83 21.06 16.11 -0.01
C ASN A 83 20.21 16.39 1.25
N GLY A 84 20.15 15.44 2.20
CA GLY A 84 19.40 15.55 3.44
C GLY A 84 17.89 15.31 3.33
N LYS A 85 17.37 15.00 2.13
CA LYS A 85 15.96 14.72 1.90
C LYS A 85 15.72 13.23 1.64
N ALA A 86 14.55 12.74 2.01
CA ALA A 86 14.09 11.42 1.62
C ALA A 86 14.04 11.32 0.07
N GLU A 87 14.75 10.34 -0.45
CA GLU A 87 14.88 10.11 -1.90
C GLU A 87 15.12 8.62 -2.12
N GLY A 88 14.43 8.00 -3.10
CA GLY A 88 14.50 6.57 -3.34
C GLY A 88 13.60 5.79 -2.42
N ARG A 89 14.01 4.63 -1.90
CA ARG A 89 13.16 3.76 -1.09
C ARG A 89 13.28 4.04 0.41
N GLY A 90 12.15 3.96 1.10
CA GLY A 90 12.11 4.17 2.55
C GLY A 90 10.79 3.72 3.19
N ILE A 91 10.79 3.81 4.51
CA ILE A 91 9.65 3.56 5.38
C ILE A 91 9.38 4.83 6.18
N TYR A 92 8.17 5.33 6.12
CA TYR A 92 7.70 6.42 6.97
C TYR A 92 6.63 5.91 7.91
N THR A 93 6.84 6.10 9.20
CA THR A 93 5.88 5.73 10.23
C THR A 93 5.37 6.99 10.89
N PHE A 94 4.08 7.22 10.80
CA PHE A 94 3.40 8.34 11.42
C PHE A 94 3.19 8.08 12.92
N LYS A 95 3.14 9.12 13.71
CA LYS A 95 2.86 9.04 15.15
C LYS A 95 1.52 8.38 15.48
N ASN A 96 0.52 8.50 14.59
CA ASN A 96 -0.79 7.86 14.75
C ASN A 96 -0.77 6.35 14.51
N GLY A 97 0.33 5.79 14.02
CA GLY A 97 0.47 4.37 13.72
C GLY A 97 0.32 4.01 12.23
N ASP A 98 -0.06 4.95 11.38
CA ASP A 98 -0.02 4.73 9.94
C ASP A 98 1.41 4.49 9.47
N LYS A 99 1.57 3.78 8.35
CA LYS A 99 2.88 3.50 7.79
C LYS A 99 2.83 3.55 6.27
N TYR A 100 3.84 4.19 5.69
CA TYR A 100 4.12 4.12 4.25
C TYR A 100 5.43 3.37 4.01
N GLU A 101 5.42 2.45 3.06
CA GLU A 101 6.61 1.75 2.55
C GLU A 101 6.66 1.94 1.03
N GLY A 102 7.69 2.60 0.52
CA GLY A 102 7.72 2.88 -0.91
C GLY A 102 8.83 3.82 -1.35
N GLU A 103 8.59 4.41 -2.51
CA GLU A 103 9.51 5.35 -3.14
C GLU A 103 9.24 6.77 -2.66
N PHE A 104 10.32 7.53 -2.53
CA PHE A 104 10.31 8.93 -2.11
C PHE A 104 11.02 9.79 -3.15
N SER A 105 10.56 11.01 -3.31
CA SER A 105 11.28 12.06 -4.01
C SER A 105 11.09 13.40 -3.31
N ASN A 106 12.21 14.04 -2.95
CA ASN A 106 12.20 15.35 -2.23
C ASN A 106 11.30 15.37 -0.99
N ASP A 107 11.43 14.38 -0.10
CA ASP A 107 10.67 14.20 1.14
C ASP A 107 9.18 13.84 0.94
N LYS A 108 8.75 13.49 -0.27
CA LYS A 108 7.38 13.13 -0.59
C LYS A 108 7.26 11.69 -1.05
N PHE A 109 6.13 11.07 -0.80
CA PHE A 109 5.75 9.79 -1.40
C PHE A 109 5.63 9.99 -2.91
N ASN A 110 6.38 9.18 -3.67
CA ASN A 110 6.44 9.31 -5.12
C ASN A 110 6.77 7.95 -5.73
N GLY A 111 6.15 7.61 -6.87
CA GLY A 111 6.35 6.28 -7.47
C GLY A 111 5.50 5.21 -6.79
N LYS A 112 6.03 3.99 -6.66
CA LYS A 112 5.28 2.84 -6.10
C LYS A 112 5.44 2.76 -4.59
N GLY A 113 4.32 2.45 -3.91
CA GLY A 113 4.34 2.28 -2.46
C GLY A 113 3.11 1.58 -1.91
N ILE A 114 3.21 1.26 -0.63
CA ILE A 114 2.15 0.67 0.18
C ILE A 114 1.90 1.58 1.38
N TYR A 115 0.65 1.95 1.57
CA TYR A 115 0.20 2.70 2.74
C TYR A 115 -0.66 1.80 3.62
N PHE A 116 -0.27 1.64 4.86
CA PHE A 116 -1.00 0.90 5.89
C PHE A 116 -1.64 1.90 6.85
N TYR A 117 -2.94 1.86 6.94
CA TYR A 117 -3.72 2.67 7.88
C TYR A 117 -3.82 1.93 9.21
N VAL A 118 -3.76 2.66 10.31
CA VAL A 118 -3.85 2.08 11.67
C VAL A 118 -5.17 1.34 11.89
N GLU A 119 -6.25 1.74 11.20
CA GLU A 119 -7.55 1.08 11.23
C GLU A 119 -7.60 -0.27 10.49
N GLY A 120 -6.50 -0.67 9.85
CA GLY A 120 -6.36 -1.94 9.14
C GLY A 120 -6.65 -1.88 7.65
N ASP A 121 -6.93 -0.71 7.10
CA ASP A 121 -7.03 -0.49 5.66
C ASP A 121 -5.62 -0.52 5.04
N LYS A 122 -5.55 -0.83 3.73
CA LYS A 122 -4.29 -0.86 2.98
C LYS A 122 -4.51 -0.24 1.60
N TYR A 123 -3.59 0.58 1.17
CA TYR A 123 -3.46 0.98 -0.24
C TYR A 123 -2.11 0.49 -0.79
N GLU A 124 -2.12 -0.06 -2.00
CA GLU A 124 -0.92 -0.44 -2.74
C GLU A 124 -1.04 0.09 -4.16
N GLY A 125 -0.12 0.97 -4.58
CA GLY A 125 -0.22 1.60 -5.88
C GLY A 125 0.79 2.70 -6.10
N GLU A 126 0.44 3.60 -7.01
CA GLU A 126 1.27 4.72 -7.41
C GLU A 126 0.95 5.96 -6.58
N PHE A 127 1.98 6.74 -6.31
CA PHE A 127 1.92 8.02 -5.59
C PHE A 127 2.60 9.11 -6.41
N LEU A 128 2.09 10.32 -6.30
CA LEU A 128 2.69 11.54 -6.82
C LEU A 128 2.49 12.66 -5.80
N ASP A 129 3.59 13.22 -5.30
CA ASP A 129 3.56 14.33 -4.33
C ASP A 129 2.62 14.04 -3.14
N ASP A 130 2.84 12.91 -2.43
CA ASP A 130 2.09 12.41 -1.28
C ASP A 130 0.65 11.95 -1.57
N LYS A 131 0.20 12.00 -2.81
CA LYS A 131 -1.15 11.63 -3.20
C LYS A 131 -1.17 10.32 -3.98
N ARG A 132 -2.21 9.53 -3.79
CA ARG A 132 -2.50 8.39 -4.66
C ARG A 132 -2.79 8.90 -6.07
N GLU A 133 -2.10 8.31 -7.03
CA GLU A 133 -2.18 8.67 -8.44
C GLU A 133 -2.05 7.40 -9.28
N GLY A 134 -2.48 7.41 -10.55
CA GLY A 134 -2.31 6.27 -11.45
C GLY A 134 -3.07 5.04 -10.98
N LYS A 135 -2.46 3.85 -11.06
CA LYS A 135 -3.11 2.58 -10.70
C LYS A 135 -2.85 2.21 -9.24
N GLY A 136 -3.89 1.68 -8.58
CA GLY A 136 -3.75 1.22 -7.22
C GLY A 136 -4.88 0.33 -6.75
N ILE A 137 -4.58 -0.41 -5.68
CA ILE A 137 -5.50 -1.31 -5.00
C ILE A 137 -5.70 -0.79 -3.57
N TYR A 138 -6.94 -0.56 -3.20
CA TYR A 138 -7.33 -0.25 -1.83
C TYR A 138 -8.11 -1.41 -1.24
N ILE A 139 -7.70 -1.87 -0.09
CA ILE A 139 -8.36 -2.93 0.67
C ILE A 139 -8.77 -2.35 2.01
N SER A 140 -10.08 -2.35 2.27
CA SER A 140 -10.61 -1.91 3.56
C SER A 140 -10.63 -3.05 4.56
N SER A 141 -10.47 -2.73 5.84
CA SER A 141 -10.55 -3.66 6.97
C SER A 141 -11.87 -4.44 7.04
N ASN A 142 -12.94 -3.90 6.44
CA ASN A 142 -14.25 -4.59 6.33
C ASN A 142 -14.33 -5.57 5.14
N GLY A 143 -13.25 -5.76 4.37
CA GLY A 143 -13.17 -6.70 3.25
C GLY A 143 -13.56 -6.14 1.87
N CYS A 144 -14.00 -4.89 1.77
CA CYS A 144 -14.21 -4.26 0.48
C CYS A 144 -12.86 -3.97 -0.20
N LYS A 145 -12.80 -4.10 -1.54
CA LYS A 145 -11.60 -3.83 -2.32
C LYS A 145 -11.94 -2.95 -3.52
N TYR A 146 -11.12 -1.96 -3.78
CA TYR A 146 -11.11 -1.24 -5.04
C TYR A 146 -9.81 -1.55 -5.80
N ASP A 147 -9.91 -1.76 -7.10
CA ASP A 147 -8.78 -2.02 -8.00
C ASP A 147 -8.99 -1.15 -9.24
N GLY A 148 -8.21 -0.09 -9.39
CA GLY A 148 -8.45 0.87 -10.46
C GLY A 148 -7.58 2.11 -10.43
N GLU A 149 -8.06 3.14 -11.11
CA GLU A 149 -7.34 4.39 -11.33
C GLU A 149 -7.64 5.41 -10.23
N TYR A 150 -6.61 6.17 -9.88
CA TYR A 150 -6.63 7.26 -8.91
C TYR A 150 -6.13 8.55 -9.53
N LYS A 151 -6.67 9.66 -9.08
CA LYS A 151 -6.22 11.01 -9.41
C LYS A 151 -6.38 11.92 -8.20
N ASN A 152 -5.29 12.50 -7.73
CA ASN A 152 -5.29 13.38 -6.55
C ASN A 152 -6.04 12.76 -5.35
N ASP A 153 -5.66 11.55 -4.91
CA ASP A 153 -6.25 10.77 -3.81
C ASP A 153 -7.66 10.24 -4.03
N LYS A 154 -8.26 10.49 -5.17
CA LYS A 154 -9.63 10.06 -5.47
C LYS A 154 -9.64 8.96 -6.52
N ARG A 155 -10.58 8.03 -6.42
CA ARG A 155 -10.89 7.12 -7.51
C ARG A 155 -11.42 7.93 -8.69
N ASP A 156 -10.73 7.85 -9.81
CA ASP A 156 -11.04 8.64 -11.01
C ASP A 156 -10.50 7.88 -12.23
N GLY A 157 -11.36 7.52 -13.16
CA GLY A 157 -11.06 6.65 -14.30
C GLY A 157 -11.74 5.29 -14.22
N LYS A 158 -11.11 4.24 -14.74
CA LYS A 158 -11.65 2.87 -14.74
C LYS A 158 -11.31 2.14 -13.46
N GLY A 159 -12.28 1.34 -12.96
CA GLY A 159 -12.01 0.53 -11.77
C GLY A 159 -13.02 -0.57 -11.52
N ILE A 160 -12.63 -1.48 -10.62
CA ILE A 160 -13.46 -2.57 -10.12
C ILE A 160 -13.59 -2.39 -8.61
N MET A 161 -14.81 -2.31 -8.13
CA MET A 161 -15.12 -2.26 -6.71
C MET A 161 -15.78 -3.56 -6.27
N TYR A 162 -15.14 -4.26 -5.37
CA TYR A 162 -15.64 -5.49 -4.75
C TYR A 162 -16.33 -5.13 -3.45
N TYR A 163 -17.63 -5.34 -3.40
CA TYR A 163 -18.47 -5.20 -2.21
C TYR A 163 -18.78 -6.56 -1.60
N ASN A 164 -19.27 -6.56 -0.38
CA ASN A 164 -19.74 -7.79 0.27
C ASN A 164 -20.95 -8.42 -0.43
N ASP A 165 -21.71 -7.67 -1.23
CA ASP A 165 -22.94 -8.08 -1.91
C ASP A 165 -22.82 -8.18 -3.43
N GLY A 166 -21.66 -7.81 -4.01
CA GLY A 166 -21.45 -7.88 -5.46
C GLY A 166 -20.20 -7.15 -5.92
N ILE A 167 -20.08 -6.99 -7.23
CA ILE A 167 -18.94 -6.35 -7.87
C ILE A 167 -19.45 -5.27 -8.81
N TYR A 168 -18.91 -4.08 -8.72
CA TYR A 168 -19.10 -3.03 -9.72
C TYR A 168 -17.83 -2.91 -10.56
N GLN A 169 -18.00 -2.91 -11.87
CA GLN A 169 -16.93 -2.62 -12.83
C GLN A 169 -17.39 -1.46 -13.73
N GLY A 170 -16.62 -0.37 -13.74
CA GLY A 170 -17.03 0.78 -14.55
C GLY A 170 -16.21 2.03 -14.31
N ASP A 171 -16.81 3.16 -14.66
CA ASP A 171 -16.20 4.47 -14.56
C ASP A 171 -16.40 5.08 -13.17
N PHE A 172 -15.37 5.78 -12.72
CA PHE A 172 -15.35 6.55 -11.48
C PHE A 172 -14.92 7.98 -11.77
N LYS A 173 -15.48 8.92 -11.02
CA LYS A 173 -15.08 10.33 -11.02
C LYS A 173 -15.21 10.89 -9.60
N ASN A 174 -14.13 11.46 -9.07
CA ASN A 174 -14.12 12.03 -7.72
C ASN A 174 -14.75 11.09 -6.67
N ASP A 175 -14.27 9.83 -6.58
CA ASP A 175 -14.73 8.77 -5.67
C ASP A 175 -16.14 8.21 -5.91
N LYS A 176 -16.84 8.66 -6.93
CA LYS A 176 -18.20 8.24 -7.25
C LYS A 176 -18.23 7.45 -8.55
N LYS A 177 -19.17 6.48 -8.65
CA LYS A 177 -19.55 5.88 -9.93
C LYS A 177 -20.07 6.98 -10.84
N ASP A 178 -19.45 7.15 -12.02
CA ASP A 178 -19.84 8.24 -12.96
C ASP A 178 -19.42 7.84 -14.37
N GLY A 179 -20.37 7.66 -15.26
CA GLY A 179 -20.21 7.08 -16.59
C GLY A 179 -20.80 5.69 -16.70
N LYS A 180 -20.21 4.82 -17.51
CA LYS A 180 -20.73 3.47 -17.78
C LYS A 180 -20.27 2.46 -16.73
N GLY A 181 -21.18 1.53 -16.37
CA GLY A 181 -20.81 0.48 -15.41
C GLY A 181 -21.70 -0.74 -15.47
N ILE A 182 -21.14 -1.84 -14.95
CA ILE A 182 -21.83 -3.10 -14.79
C ILE A 182 -21.75 -3.47 -13.32
N TYR A 183 -22.89 -3.82 -12.74
CA TYR A 183 -22.95 -4.42 -11.39
C TYR A 183 -23.25 -5.91 -11.51
N TYR A 184 -22.40 -6.73 -10.95
CA TYR A 184 -22.55 -8.18 -10.85
C TYR A 184 -23.06 -8.52 -9.46
N TYR A 185 -24.26 -9.03 -9.35
CA TYR A 185 -24.90 -9.44 -8.11
C TYR A 185 -24.46 -10.86 -7.70
N LYS A 186 -24.49 -11.16 -6.40
CA LYS A 186 -24.14 -12.50 -5.88
C LYS A 186 -25.05 -13.63 -6.39
N ASN A 187 -26.30 -13.31 -6.75
CA ASN A 187 -27.25 -14.29 -7.32
C ASN A 187 -26.96 -14.64 -8.80
N GLY A 188 -25.92 -14.04 -9.40
CA GLY A 188 -25.53 -14.25 -10.78
C GLY A 188 -26.17 -13.26 -11.78
N ASP A 189 -27.06 -12.40 -11.33
CA ASP A 189 -27.61 -11.32 -12.15
C ASP A 189 -26.52 -10.28 -12.45
N ARG A 190 -26.71 -9.53 -13.53
CA ARG A 190 -25.85 -8.38 -13.85
C ARG A 190 -26.69 -7.24 -14.41
N GLU A 191 -26.39 -6.04 -13.97
CA GLU A 191 -27.08 -4.83 -14.38
C GLU A 191 -26.08 -3.86 -14.99
N MET A 192 -26.35 -3.40 -16.20
CA MET A 192 -25.51 -2.49 -16.94
C MET A 192 -26.26 -1.23 -17.32
N GLY A 193 -25.60 -0.08 -17.20
CA GLY A 193 -26.17 1.22 -17.53
C GLY A 193 -25.27 2.36 -17.15
N ASP A 194 -25.84 3.56 -17.15
CA ASP A 194 -25.14 4.80 -16.88
C ASP A 194 -25.30 5.21 -15.40
N TYR A 195 -24.24 5.81 -14.88
CA TYR A 195 -24.18 6.32 -13.51
C TYR A 195 -23.82 7.81 -13.52
N SER A 196 -24.35 8.56 -12.61
CA SER A 196 -23.95 9.94 -12.35
C SER A 196 -23.92 10.22 -10.87
N ASN A 197 -22.81 10.77 -10.36
CA ASN A 197 -22.61 11.09 -8.95
C ASN A 197 -22.94 9.93 -8.00
N GLY A 198 -22.66 8.69 -8.40
CA GLY A 198 -22.87 7.47 -7.62
C GLY A 198 -24.27 6.85 -7.77
N LYS A 199 -25.17 7.49 -8.47
CA LYS A 199 -26.55 7.02 -8.71
C LYS A 199 -26.69 6.44 -10.11
N LYS A 200 -27.55 5.43 -10.25
CA LYS A 200 -28.01 4.93 -11.54
C LYS A 200 -28.87 5.99 -12.23
N ILE A 201 -28.70 6.17 -13.53
CA ILE A 201 -29.49 7.11 -14.35
C ILE A 201 -29.89 6.47 -15.67
N GLY A 202 -31.03 6.93 -16.21
CA GLY A 202 -31.51 6.47 -17.52
C GLY A 202 -31.83 4.99 -17.56
N LYS A 203 -31.70 4.39 -18.74
CA LYS A 203 -32.06 2.98 -18.96
C LYS A 203 -30.92 2.05 -18.58
N HIS A 204 -31.24 1.08 -17.71
CA HIS A 204 -30.38 -0.03 -17.36
C HIS A 204 -30.95 -1.33 -17.89
N ILE A 205 -30.07 -2.23 -18.32
CA ILE A 205 -30.43 -3.59 -18.69
C ILE A 205 -30.02 -4.50 -17.54
N LEU A 206 -31.00 -5.17 -16.94
CA LEU A 206 -30.79 -6.25 -15.99
C LEU A 206 -30.87 -7.59 -16.74
N LEU A 207 -29.76 -8.31 -16.78
CA LEU A 207 -29.70 -9.68 -17.25
C LEU A 207 -29.73 -10.60 -16.02
N LYS A 208 -30.80 -11.35 -15.91
CA LYS A 208 -30.99 -12.30 -14.79
C LYS A 208 -30.23 -13.61 -15.04
N ASN A 209 -29.89 -14.29 -13.98
CA ASN A 209 -29.17 -15.57 -14.01
C ASN A 209 -29.94 -16.68 -14.77
N ASP A 210 -31.28 -16.57 -14.85
CA ASP A 210 -32.16 -17.47 -15.62
C ASP A 210 -32.19 -17.17 -17.12
N GLY A 211 -31.43 -16.16 -17.58
CA GLY A 211 -31.36 -15.72 -18.97
C GLY A 211 -32.38 -14.66 -19.38
N ASN A 212 -33.32 -14.33 -18.51
CA ASN A 212 -34.30 -13.28 -18.78
C ASN A 212 -33.66 -11.89 -18.71
N THR A 213 -34.22 -10.95 -19.47
CA THR A 213 -33.80 -9.54 -19.46
C THR A 213 -34.92 -8.62 -19.02
N GLU A 214 -34.58 -7.60 -18.28
CA GLU A 214 -35.48 -6.55 -17.81
C GLU A 214 -34.84 -5.18 -18.06
N ILE A 215 -35.63 -4.22 -18.54
CA ILE A 215 -35.20 -2.83 -18.67
C ILE A 215 -35.74 -2.07 -17.46
N LYS A 216 -34.83 -1.42 -16.73
CA LYS A 216 -35.14 -0.52 -15.62
C LYS A 216 -34.85 0.91 -16.01
N GLU A 217 -35.68 1.84 -15.62
CA GLU A 217 -35.49 3.26 -15.85
C GLU A 217 -35.31 3.99 -14.52
N TYR A 218 -34.20 4.76 -14.44
CA TYR A 218 -33.81 5.53 -13.25
C TYR A 218 -33.86 7.02 -13.58
N ILE A 219 -34.48 7.80 -12.70
CA ILE A 219 -34.68 9.26 -12.85
C ILE A 219 -33.65 10.00 -12.00
#